data_6873974c0e185b276a298a0f725784eb
#
_entry.id   6873974c0e185b276a298a0f725784eb
#
_cell.length_a   1.000
_cell.length_b   1.000
_cell.length_c   1.000
_cell.angle_alpha   90.00
_cell.angle_beta   90.00
_cell.angle_gamma   90.00
#
_symmetry.space_group_name_H-M   'P 1'
#
loop_
_entity.id
_entity.type
_entity.pdbx_description
1 polymer ?
#
loop_
_entity_poly.entity_id
_entity_poly.type
_entity_poly.pdbx_seq_one_letter_code
_entity_poly.pdbx_strand_id
1 'polypeptide(L)'
;MLFTKRLREGIRRGRIRCTVRVWLRPRVKVGGRYRMDDGHVVVDSITPIDVKDVTYDLARSSGFESVDDLMRIARHGRGENLYLIRFHYLAPGAWDTPAPGRVKTARRPRRR
;
A
#
# COMPACT_ATOMS: atom_id res chain seq x y z
N MET A 1 -7.71 5.38 -0.08
CA MET A 1 -6.46 5.39 0.71
C MET A 1 -5.71 6.66 0.40
N LEU A 2 -5.32 7.39 1.43
CA LEU A 2 -4.70 8.69 1.25
C LEU A 2 -3.22 8.64 1.62
N PHE A 3 -2.42 9.39 0.85
CA PHE A 3 -0.98 9.53 1.11
C PHE A 3 -0.62 11.01 1.19
N THR A 4 0.31 11.34 2.08
CA THR A 4 0.81 12.71 2.16
C THR A 4 1.58 13.05 0.89
N LYS A 5 1.62 14.33 0.58
CA LYS A 5 2.26 14.80 -0.64
C LYS A 5 3.71 14.34 -0.75
N ARG A 6 4.44 14.32 0.37
CA ARG A 6 5.85 13.95 0.36
C ARG A 6 6.09 12.48 -0.06
N LEU A 7 5.08 11.62 0.11
CA LEU A 7 5.21 10.20 -0.24
C LEU A 7 4.80 9.90 -1.68
N ARG A 8 3.98 10.75 -2.27
CA ARG A 8 3.37 10.46 -3.56
C ARG A 8 4.38 10.28 -4.69
N GLU A 9 5.44 11.08 -4.69
CA GLU A 9 6.46 10.94 -5.74
C GLU A 9 7.16 9.59 -5.66
N GLY A 10 7.54 9.17 -4.48
CA GLY A 10 8.16 7.85 -4.29
C GLY A 10 7.24 6.72 -4.71
N ILE A 11 5.93 6.88 -4.45
CA ILE A 11 4.93 5.90 -4.86
C ILE A 11 4.82 5.85 -6.38
N ARG A 12 4.74 7.01 -7.03
CA ARG A 12 4.64 7.07 -8.49
C ARG A 12 5.86 6.48 -9.16
N ARG A 13 7.03 6.62 -8.55
CA ARG A 13 8.29 6.10 -9.11
C ARG A 13 8.57 4.66 -8.73
N GLY A 14 7.67 4.04 -7.96
CA GLY A 14 7.83 2.65 -7.57
C GLY A 14 8.85 2.42 -6.47
N ARG A 15 9.31 3.47 -5.79
CA ARG A 15 10.24 3.32 -4.67
C ARG A 15 9.52 2.99 -3.38
N ILE A 16 8.28 3.44 -3.24
CA ILE A 16 7.45 3.18 -2.06
C ILE A 16 6.33 2.25 -2.50
N ARG A 17 6.30 1.05 -1.93
CA ARG A 17 5.35 0.01 -2.29
C ARG A 17 4.64 -0.59 -1.08
N CYS A 18 4.75 0.05 0.07
CA CYS A 18 4.05 -0.41 1.25
C CYS A 18 3.74 0.77 2.16
N THR A 19 2.78 0.56 3.04
CA THR A 19 2.40 1.53 4.05
C THR A 19 1.92 0.79 5.28
N VAL A 20 2.05 1.44 6.45
CA VAL A 20 1.54 0.90 7.71
C VAL A 20 0.41 1.81 8.16
N ARG A 21 -0.73 1.21 8.47
CA ARG A 21 -1.92 1.95 8.90
C ARG A 21 -2.44 1.40 10.22
N VAL A 22 -2.94 2.31 11.06
CA VAL A 22 -3.62 1.95 12.31
C VAL A 22 -5.11 2.10 12.06
N TRP A 23 -5.81 1.00 12.02
CA TRP A 23 -7.25 0.97 11.77
C TRP A 23 -7.92 0.02 12.74
N LEU A 24 -9.22 0.22 12.95
CA LEU A 24 -10.03 -0.75 13.68
C LEU A 24 -10.21 -2.02 12.84
N ARG A 25 -10.41 -1.83 11.55
CA ARG A 25 -10.47 -2.91 10.55
C ARG A 25 -9.98 -2.33 9.22
N PRO A 26 -9.55 -3.18 8.29
CA PRO A 26 -9.03 -2.67 7.02
C PRO A 26 -10.06 -1.80 6.30
N ARG A 27 -9.59 -0.66 5.81
CA ARG A 27 -10.42 0.27 5.04
C ARG A 27 -10.22 0.13 3.55
N VAL A 28 -9.36 -0.77 3.15
CA VAL A 28 -9.10 -1.09 1.76
C VAL A 28 -9.17 -2.60 1.61
N LYS A 29 -9.20 -3.07 0.38
CA LYS A 29 -9.26 -4.51 0.13
C LYS A 29 -8.22 -4.90 -0.90
N VAL A 30 -7.77 -6.14 -0.83
CA VAL A 30 -6.84 -6.70 -1.80
C VAL A 30 -7.46 -6.61 -3.19
N GLY A 31 -6.69 -6.13 -4.15
CA GLY A 31 -7.17 -5.91 -5.50
C GLY A 31 -7.90 -4.59 -5.69
N GLY A 32 -8.17 -3.86 -4.60
CA GLY A 32 -8.83 -2.56 -4.69
C GLY A 32 -7.94 -1.53 -5.36
N ARG A 33 -8.57 -0.62 -6.09
CA ARG A 33 -7.89 0.47 -6.77
C ARG A 33 -8.32 1.78 -6.15
N TYR A 34 -7.35 2.58 -5.75
CA TYR A 34 -7.62 3.83 -5.04
C TYR A 34 -6.90 4.97 -5.74
N ARG A 35 -7.66 5.99 -6.08
CA ARG A 35 -7.10 7.12 -6.83
C ARG A 35 -6.00 7.81 -6.04
N MET A 36 -4.90 8.09 -6.74
CA MET A 36 -3.82 8.92 -6.21
C MET A 36 -3.26 9.73 -7.36
N ASP A 37 -3.34 11.05 -7.24
CA ASP A 37 -2.94 11.98 -8.31
C ASP A 37 -3.65 11.61 -9.62
N ASP A 38 -2.92 11.38 -10.70
CA ASP A 38 -3.51 11.05 -12.00
C ASP A 38 -3.72 9.56 -12.20
N GLY A 39 -3.18 8.73 -11.32
CA GLY A 39 -3.25 7.29 -11.46
C GLY A 39 -3.95 6.63 -10.29
N HIS A 40 -3.59 5.39 -10.02
CA HIS A 40 -4.21 4.59 -8.97
C HIS A 40 -3.17 3.80 -8.21
N VAL A 41 -3.47 3.55 -6.93
CA VAL A 41 -2.74 2.60 -6.12
C VAL A 41 -3.57 1.33 -6.07
N VAL A 42 -2.95 0.20 -6.37
CA VAL A 42 -3.61 -1.10 -6.34
C VAL A 42 -3.07 -1.90 -5.18
N VAL A 43 -3.94 -2.38 -4.31
CA VAL A 43 -3.55 -3.10 -3.11
C VAL A 43 -3.22 -4.55 -3.45
N ASP A 44 -1.99 -4.95 -3.14
CA ASP A 44 -1.51 -6.32 -3.39
C ASP A 44 -1.76 -7.25 -2.21
N SER A 45 -1.55 -6.75 -0.99
CA SER A 45 -1.78 -7.55 0.21
C SER A 45 -2.04 -6.66 1.41
N ILE A 46 -2.71 -7.24 2.40
CA ILE A 46 -3.00 -6.59 3.68
C ILE A 46 -2.64 -7.62 4.76
N THR A 47 -1.71 -7.24 5.64
CA THR A 47 -1.23 -8.17 6.68
C THR A 47 -1.32 -7.48 8.04
N PRO A 48 -2.02 -8.09 9.01
CA PRO A 48 -1.97 -7.58 10.39
C PRO A 48 -0.56 -7.77 10.94
N ILE A 49 -0.06 -6.76 11.64
CA ILE A 49 1.27 -6.81 12.25
C ILE A 49 1.21 -6.23 13.65
N ASP A 50 2.26 -6.49 14.42
CA ASP A 50 2.45 -5.90 15.75
C ASP A 50 3.41 -4.74 15.69
N VAL A 51 3.40 -3.91 16.73
CA VAL A 51 4.34 -2.79 16.84
C VAL A 51 5.78 -3.28 16.72
N LYS A 52 6.10 -4.43 17.28
CA LYS A 52 7.46 -4.99 17.23
C LYS A 52 7.90 -5.35 15.80
N ASP A 53 6.94 -5.50 14.89
CA ASP A 53 7.25 -5.80 13.49
C ASP A 53 7.61 -4.55 12.69
N VAL A 54 7.42 -3.37 13.28
CA VAL A 54 7.74 -2.10 12.64
C VAL A 54 9.22 -1.82 12.85
N THR A 55 10.04 -2.23 11.90
CA THR A 55 11.48 -2.07 11.96
C THR A 55 11.91 -0.80 11.24
N TYR A 56 13.18 -0.44 11.41
CA TYR A 56 13.76 0.68 10.67
C TYR A 56 13.65 0.45 9.16
N ASP A 57 13.96 -0.77 8.71
CA ASP A 57 13.87 -1.09 7.29
C ASP A 57 12.45 -0.93 6.76
N LEU A 58 11.46 -1.38 7.53
CA LEU A 58 10.07 -1.22 7.13
C LEU A 58 9.69 0.26 7.06
N ALA A 59 10.13 1.05 8.04
CA ALA A 59 9.86 2.49 8.04
C ALA A 59 10.46 3.14 6.79
N ARG A 60 11.70 2.81 6.44
CA ARG A 60 12.34 3.37 5.26
C ARG A 60 11.64 2.93 3.98
N SER A 61 11.25 1.67 3.90
CA SER A 61 10.52 1.15 2.72
C SER A 61 9.17 1.81 2.55
N SER A 62 8.58 2.29 3.65
CA SER A 62 7.30 3.00 3.62
C SER A 62 7.47 4.49 3.37
N GLY A 63 8.70 4.98 3.20
CA GLY A 63 8.98 6.36 2.87
C GLY A 63 9.24 7.25 4.09
N PHE A 64 9.50 6.68 5.25
CA PHE A 64 9.76 7.44 6.47
C PHE A 64 11.22 7.35 6.86
N GLU A 65 11.68 8.33 7.64
CA GLU A 65 13.08 8.40 8.04
C GLU A 65 13.39 7.46 9.21
N SER A 66 12.40 7.16 10.03
CA SER A 66 12.58 6.34 11.21
C SER A 66 11.28 5.69 11.62
N VAL A 67 11.37 4.75 12.55
CA VAL A 67 10.19 4.12 13.15
C VAL A 67 9.31 5.18 13.83
N ASP A 68 9.92 6.12 14.56
CA ASP A 68 9.17 7.17 15.23
C ASP A 68 8.41 8.04 14.23
N ASP A 69 9.03 8.37 13.11
CA ASP A 69 8.39 9.17 12.06
C ASP A 69 7.18 8.42 11.50
N LEU A 70 7.34 7.14 11.21
CA LEU A 70 6.24 6.31 10.71
C LEU A 70 5.11 6.25 11.73
N MET A 71 5.43 5.95 12.97
CA MET A 71 4.41 5.76 14.01
C MET A 71 3.67 7.05 14.31
N ARG A 72 4.32 8.19 14.20
CA ARG A 72 3.66 9.47 14.39
C ARG A 72 2.54 9.67 13.38
N ILE A 73 2.79 9.31 12.13
CA ILE A 73 1.80 9.45 11.06
C ILE A 73 0.74 8.35 11.18
N ALA A 74 1.15 7.12 11.45
CA ALA A 74 0.22 5.99 11.54
C ALA A 74 -0.80 6.19 12.67
N ARG A 75 -0.39 6.80 13.77
CA ARG A 75 -1.26 7.01 14.93
C ARG A 75 -2.38 8.02 14.68
N HIS A 76 -2.34 8.73 13.58
CA HIS A 76 -3.45 9.59 13.21
C HIS A 76 -4.68 8.79 12.77
N GLY A 77 -4.50 7.50 12.48
CA GLY A 77 -5.62 6.63 12.19
C GLY A 77 -6.41 6.31 13.45
N ARG A 78 -7.67 5.95 13.26
CA ARG A 78 -8.53 5.53 14.36
C ARG A 78 -8.56 4.03 14.43
N GLY A 79 -8.20 3.49 15.58
CA GLY A 79 -8.18 2.06 15.77
C GLY A 79 -6.96 1.64 16.53
N GLU A 80 -6.85 0.35 16.77
CA GLU A 80 -5.79 -0.20 17.59
C GLU A 80 -4.96 -1.25 16.85
N ASN A 81 -5.35 -1.58 15.63
CA ASN A 81 -4.69 -2.64 14.87
C ASN A 81 -3.77 -2.04 13.82
N LEU A 82 -2.59 -2.61 13.71
CA LEU A 82 -1.62 -2.22 12.69
C LEU A 82 -1.75 -3.15 11.49
N TYR A 83 -1.75 -2.55 10.31
CA TYR A 83 -1.80 -3.31 9.07
C TYR A 83 -0.67 -2.87 8.17
N LEU A 84 0.04 -3.85 7.63
CA LEU A 84 1.03 -3.63 6.58
C LEU A 84 0.32 -3.85 5.25
N ILE A 85 0.25 -2.82 4.44
CA ILE A 85 -0.41 -2.87 3.15
C ILE A 85 0.65 -2.75 2.07
N ARG A 86 0.73 -3.75 1.19
CA ARG A 86 1.62 -3.71 0.04
C ARG A 86 0.79 -3.35 -1.18
N PHE A 87 1.36 -2.53 -2.04
CA PHE A 87 0.65 -1.99 -3.20
C PHE A 87 1.62 -1.67 -4.32
N HIS A 88 1.06 -1.33 -5.46
CA HIS A 88 1.82 -0.77 -6.57
C HIS A 88 1.03 0.35 -7.21
N TYR A 89 1.71 1.21 -7.95
CA TYR A 89 1.10 2.35 -8.61
C TYR A 89 0.85 2.04 -10.08
N LEU A 90 -0.34 2.42 -10.56
CA LEU A 90 -0.68 2.39 -11.97
C LEU A 90 -0.72 3.82 -12.49
N ALA A 91 0.14 4.12 -13.44
CA ALA A 91 0.17 5.44 -14.07
C ALA A 91 -1.12 5.66 -14.87
N PRO A 92 -1.46 6.93 -15.17
CA PRO A 92 -2.63 7.22 -15.99
C PRO A 92 -2.56 6.46 -17.30
N GLY A 93 -3.67 5.80 -17.67
CA GLY A 93 -3.74 5.03 -18.90
C GLY A 93 -3.12 3.65 -18.84
N ALA A 94 -2.47 3.30 -17.74
CA ALA A 94 -1.90 1.98 -17.59
C ALA A 94 -2.99 0.96 -17.26
N TRP A 95 -2.84 -0.24 -17.81
CA TRP A 95 -3.74 -1.34 -17.50
C TRP A 95 -3.20 -2.15 -16.35
N ASP A 96 -4.09 -2.61 -15.49
CA ASP A 96 -3.71 -3.47 -14.39
C ASP A 96 -3.62 -4.90 -14.90
N THR A 97 -2.51 -5.21 -15.53
CA THR A 97 -2.28 -6.57 -16.01
C THR A 97 -1.66 -7.41 -14.91
N PRO A 98 -1.91 -8.73 -14.91
CA PRO A 98 -1.22 -9.61 -13.99
C PRO A 98 0.28 -9.51 -14.17
N ALA A 99 1.01 -9.66 -13.07
CA ALA A 99 2.46 -9.68 -13.16
C ALA A 99 2.90 -10.84 -14.04
N PRO A 100 4.02 -10.70 -14.75
CA PRO A 100 4.54 -11.82 -15.54
C PRO A 100 4.69 -13.07 -14.67
N GLY A 101 4.17 -14.19 -15.16
CA GLY A 101 4.17 -15.44 -14.43
C GLY A 101 2.93 -15.70 -13.60
N ARG A 102 2.00 -14.73 -13.53
CA ARG A 102 0.74 -14.87 -12.81
C ARG A 102 -0.40 -15.10 -13.76
N VAL A 103 -0.35 -15.74 -14.61
CA VAL A 103 -1.35 -15.85 -15.65
C VAL A 103 -2.74 -15.98 -15.12
N LYS A 104 -3.06 -15.54 -15.68
CA LYS A 104 -4.03 -15.53 -15.68
C LYS A 104 -4.91 -16.00 -16.15
N THR A 105 -4.60 -16.12 -15.96
CA THR A 105 -5.39 -16.38 -16.40
C THR A 105 -6.15 -16.34 -16.50
N ALA A 106 -5.99 -16.25 -16.65
CA ALA A 106 -6.81 -16.09 -16.90
C ALA A 106 -7.43 -16.16 -16.63
N ARG A 107 -7.48 -16.24 -16.39
CA ARG A 107 -8.34 -16.24 -16.27
C ARG A 107 -8.86 -16.03 -16.01
N ARG A 108 -8.91 -16.00 -15.82
CA ARG A 108 -9.79 -15.81 -15.73
C ARG A 108 -10.29 -15.54 -15.53
N PRO A 109 -10.37 -15.60 -15.48
CA PRO A 109 -11.16 -15.34 -15.36
C PRO A 109 -11.73 -15.17 -14.86
N ARG A 110 -11.90 -15.19 -14.52
CA ARG A 110 -12.71 -15.12 -14.30
C ARG A 110 -13.27 -14.73 -14.30
N ARG A 111 -13.22 -14.65 -14.26
CA ARG A 111 -13.86 -14.46 -14.50
C ARG A 111 -14.30 -14.35 -14.77
N ARG A 112 -14.24 -14.38 -14.74
CA ARG A 112 -14.80 -14.39 -15.21
C ARG A 112 -15.35 -14.36 -15.24
#